data_3ceea2bac33e053bb6d2a3ecbb93449c
#
_entry.id   3ceea2bac33e053bb6d2a3ecbb93449c
#
_cell.length_a   1.000
_cell.length_b   1.000
_cell.length_c   1.000
_cell.angle_alpha   90.00
_cell.angle_beta   90.00
_cell.angle_gamma   90.00
#
_symmetry.space_group_name_H-M   'P 1'
#
loop_
_entity.id
_entity.type
_entity.pdbx_description
1 polymer ?
#
loop_
_entity_poly.entity_id
_entity_poly.type
_entity_poly.pdbx_seq_one_letter_code
_entity_poly.pdbx_strand_id
1 'polypeptide(L)'
;VLTKNLKTINMSFNLIDAAKGLFTNELVNKAGAYLGESEAGVTKAISGILPTVLSSLVNKTTTHEGAGAVAAMVEENHSSGILNNLGGFLGNDNGGLLNKGANLLSGLFGGNSNTVTNLISNFAGVKSSSASSLLSMAVPAVLGLLGKHSAGSGASGIASLLSSQKDNIAAAVPAGLNLSSVLGNFGGKVSDISSTKATATHYANETVENKGSGLRILLPLL
;
A
#
# COMPACT_ATOMS: atom_id res chain seq x y z
N VAL A 1 -8.81 7.27 -50.82
CA VAL A 1 -7.98 7.73 -49.72
C VAL A 1 -8.52 7.07 -48.44
N LEU A 2 -7.98 5.89 -48.11
CA LEU A 2 -8.33 5.17 -46.88
C LEU A 2 -7.36 5.66 -45.81
N THR A 3 -7.79 6.56 -44.95
CA THR A 3 -7.12 6.85 -43.67
C THR A 3 -7.43 5.70 -42.74
N LYS A 4 -6.51 4.75 -42.67
CA LYS A 4 -6.47 3.66 -41.71
C LYS A 4 -6.29 4.29 -40.33
N ASN A 5 -7.39 4.35 -39.55
CA ASN A 5 -7.36 4.63 -38.13
C ASN A 5 -6.51 3.53 -37.46
N LEU A 6 -5.23 3.77 -37.33
CA LEU A 6 -4.36 3.06 -36.41
C LEU A 6 -4.74 3.53 -35.00
N LYS A 7 -5.78 2.91 -34.45
CA LYS A 7 -6.03 2.93 -33.01
C LYS A 7 -4.82 2.23 -32.39
N THR A 8 -3.79 3.02 -32.07
CA THR A 8 -2.67 2.59 -31.25
C THR A 8 -3.30 2.04 -29.97
N ILE A 9 -3.37 0.72 -29.87
CA ILE A 9 -3.58 0.05 -28.59
C ILE A 9 -2.30 0.37 -27.82
N ASN A 10 -2.30 1.47 -27.09
CA ASN A 10 -1.39 1.67 -26.00
C ASN A 10 -1.72 0.53 -25.03
N MET A 11 -1.01 -0.58 -25.17
CA MET A 11 -0.88 -1.55 -24.09
C MET A 11 -0.10 -0.82 -22.99
N SER A 12 -0.82 0.02 -22.24
CA SER A 12 -0.30 0.66 -21.05
C SER A 12 0.13 -0.46 -20.14
N PHE A 13 1.43 -0.67 -20.01
CA PHE A 13 1.99 -1.61 -19.05
C PHE A 13 1.38 -1.28 -17.69
N ASN A 14 0.64 -2.25 -17.13
CA ASN A 14 0.03 -2.13 -15.82
C ASN A 14 0.88 -2.88 -14.80
N LEU A 15 1.56 -2.13 -13.95
CA LEU A 15 2.46 -2.68 -12.95
C LEU A 15 1.72 -3.57 -11.93
N ILE A 16 0.47 -3.23 -11.59
CA ILE A 16 -0.37 -4.03 -10.70
C ILE A 16 -0.69 -5.40 -11.32
N ASP A 17 -1.07 -5.43 -12.60
CA ASP A 17 -1.42 -6.67 -13.27
C ASP A 17 -0.18 -7.54 -13.48
N ALA A 18 0.96 -6.93 -13.81
CA ALA A 18 2.23 -7.62 -13.87
C ALA A 18 2.64 -8.20 -12.51
N ALA A 19 2.44 -7.43 -11.42
CA ALA A 19 2.72 -7.90 -10.07
C ALA A 19 1.78 -9.04 -9.64
N LYS A 20 0.48 -8.97 -9.97
CA LYS A 20 -0.46 -10.08 -9.74
C LYS A 20 -0.04 -11.36 -10.47
N GLY A 21 0.45 -11.22 -11.69
CA GLY A 21 0.94 -12.34 -12.50
C GLY A 21 2.11 -13.11 -11.88
N LEU A 22 2.85 -12.52 -10.94
CA LEU A 22 3.91 -13.21 -10.20
C LEU A 22 3.35 -14.22 -9.19
N PHE A 23 2.14 -13.98 -8.68
CA PHE A 23 1.48 -14.81 -7.67
C PHE A 23 0.49 -15.77 -8.34
N THR A 24 1.05 -16.81 -8.98
CA THR A 24 0.26 -17.86 -9.62
C THR A 24 -0.57 -18.65 -8.59
N ASN A 25 -1.63 -19.31 -9.04
CA ASN A 25 -2.45 -20.16 -8.16
C ASN A 25 -1.60 -21.23 -7.44
N GLU A 26 -0.58 -21.77 -8.11
CA GLU A 26 0.35 -22.72 -7.51
C GLU A 26 1.12 -22.10 -6.35
N LEU A 27 1.63 -20.87 -6.52
CA LEU A 27 2.35 -20.14 -5.47
C LEU A 27 1.42 -19.79 -4.30
N VAL A 28 0.19 -19.39 -4.59
CA VAL A 28 -0.86 -19.10 -3.59
C VAL A 28 -1.18 -20.34 -2.77
N ASN A 29 -1.37 -21.49 -3.43
CA ASN A 29 -1.62 -22.78 -2.76
C ASN A 29 -0.46 -23.21 -1.87
N LYS A 30 0.77 -23.12 -2.38
CA LYS A 30 1.98 -23.41 -1.59
C LYS A 30 2.10 -22.47 -0.38
N ALA A 31 1.84 -21.19 -0.58
CA ALA A 31 1.86 -20.20 0.51
C ALA A 31 0.80 -20.52 1.56
N GLY A 32 -0.43 -20.85 1.15
CA GLY A 32 -1.51 -21.26 2.04
C GLY A 32 -1.13 -22.46 2.88
N ALA A 33 -0.61 -23.52 2.24
CA ALA A 33 -0.16 -24.73 2.93
C ALA A 33 0.99 -24.45 3.91
N TYR A 34 1.98 -23.64 3.50
CA TYR A 34 3.13 -23.28 4.34
C TYR A 34 2.74 -22.45 5.56
N LEU A 35 1.82 -21.48 5.37
CA LEU A 35 1.40 -20.55 6.41
C LEU A 35 0.23 -21.09 7.26
N GLY A 36 -0.39 -22.18 6.86
CA GLY A 36 -1.60 -22.71 7.49
C GLY A 36 -2.79 -21.75 7.34
N GLU A 37 -2.92 -21.18 6.15
CA GLU A 37 -3.97 -20.25 5.76
C GLU A 37 -4.78 -20.80 4.57
N SER A 38 -6.03 -20.33 4.44
CA SER A 38 -6.83 -20.69 3.27
C SER A 38 -6.32 -19.99 2.00
N GLU A 39 -6.47 -20.64 0.85
CA GLU A 39 -6.16 -20.05 -0.46
C GLU A 39 -6.88 -18.71 -0.67
N ALA A 40 -8.15 -18.63 -0.27
CA ALA A 40 -8.93 -17.39 -0.33
C ALA A 40 -8.34 -16.29 0.53
N GLY A 41 -7.87 -16.61 1.75
CA GLY A 41 -7.20 -15.68 2.65
C GLY A 41 -5.89 -15.16 2.05
N VAL A 42 -5.06 -16.06 1.50
CA VAL A 42 -3.80 -15.69 0.85
C VAL A 42 -4.05 -14.82 -0.38
N THR A 43 -5.00 -15.19 -1.25
CA THR A 43 -5.38 -14.40 -2.43
C THR A 43 -5.85 -13.00 -2.04
N LYS A 44 -6.69 -12.91 -1.00
CA LYS A 44 -7.18 -11.64 -0.49
C LYS A 44 -6.04 -10.81 0.12
N ALA A 45 -5.12 -11.43 0.85
CA ALA A 45 -3.93 -10.76 1.36
C ALA A 45 -3.08 -10.18 0.23
N ILE A 46 -2.78 -10.95 -0.80
CA ILE A 46 -1.99 -10.50 -1.96
C ILE A 46 -2.69 -9.33 -2.66
N SER A 47 -4.01 -9.37 -2.82
CA SER A 47 -4.78 -8.28 -3.43
C SER A 47 -4.68 -6.96 -2.66
N GLY A 48 -4.48 -7.01 -1.35
CA GLY A 48 -4.22 -5.84 -0.51
C GLY A 48 -2.75 -5.45 -0.44
N ILE A 49 -1.85 -6.42 -0.41
CA ILE A 49 -0.39 -6.22 -0.29
C ILE A 49 0.16 -5.49 -1.52
N LEU A 50 -0.18 -5.92 -2.72
CA LEU A 50 0.41 -5.37 -3.96
C LEU A 50 0.17 -3.86 -4.10
N PRO A 51 -1.08 -3.35 -4.02
CA PRO A 51 -1.29 -1.90 -4.07
C PRO A 51 -0.67 -1.18 -2.88
N THR A 52 -0.61 -1.78 -1.69
CA THR A 52 0.02 -1.19 -0.51
C THR A 52 1.52 -0.99 -0.71
N VAL A 53 2.22 -2.01 -1.17
CA VAL A 53 3.67 -1.94 -1.45
C VAL A 53 3.96 -0.92 -2.56
N LEU A 54 3.22 -0.97 -3.66
CA LEU A 54 3.40 -0.04 -4.78
C LEU A 54 3.08 1.40 -4.37
N SER A 55 2.02 1.63 -3.59
CA SER A 55 1.68 2.95 -3.05
C SER A 55 2.79 3.51 -2.16
N SER A 56 3.38 2.66 -1.33
CA SER A 56 4.51 3.05 -0.48
C SER A 56 5.74 3.43 -1.31
N LEU A 57 6.03 2.66 -2.37
CA LEU A 57 7.12 2.97 -3.29
C LEU A 57 6.89 4.30 -4.01
N VAL A 58 5.66 4.55 -4.51
CA VAL A 58 5.30 5.84 -5.11
C VAL A 58 5.51 6.97 -4.11
N ASN A 59 5.02 6.83 -2.88
CA ASN A 59 5.18 7.84 -1.85
C ASN A 59 6.66 8.10 -1.51
N LYS A 60 7.45 7.04 -1.39
CA LYS A 60 8.90 7.14 -1.10
C LYS A 60 9.66 7.86 -2.22
N THR A 61 9.27 7.65 -3.48
CA THR A 61 9.91 8.30 -4.64
C THR A 61 9.49 9.75 -4.86
N THR A 62 8.66 10.34 -4.01
CA THR A 62 8.32 11.77 -4.09
C THR A 62 9.48 12.68 -3.69
N THR A 63 10.46 12.16 -2.95
CA THR A 63 11.69 12.88 -2.58
C THR A 63 12.87 12.31 -3.35
N HIS A 64 13.87 13.15 -3.61
CA HIS A 64 15.10 12.72 -4.31
C HIS A 64 15.85 11.62 -3.55
N GLU A 65 15.97 11.79 -2.24
CA GLU A 65 16.61 10.79 -1.35
C GLU A 65 15.84 9.47 -1.36
N GLY A 66 14.51 9.54 -1.24
CA GLY A 66 13.66 8.35 -1.29
C GLY A 66 13.70 7.64 -2.63
N ALA A 67 13.76 8.38 -3.75
CA ALA A 67 13.92 7.80 -5.08
C ALA A 67 15.27 7.07 -5.21
N GLY A 68 16.35 7.65 -4.67
CA GLY A 68 17.66 7.00 -4.61
C GLY A 68 17.64 5.71 -3.78
N ALA A 69 16.99 5.76 -2.61
CA ALA A 69 16.86 4.58 -1.74
C ALA A 69 16.05 3.46 -2.43
N VAL A 70 14.96 3.79 -3.11
CA VAL A 70 14.16 2.81 -3.86
C VAL A 70 14.97 2.23 -5.01
N ALA A 71 15.75 3.05 -5.73
CA ALA A 71 16.60 2.59 -6.82
C ALA A 71 17.66 1.59 -6.33
N ALA A 72 18.30 1.86 -5.19
CA ALA A 72 19.24 0.93 -4.58
C ALA A 72 18.59 -0.40 -4.20
N MET A 73 17.38 -0.37 -3.61
CA MET A 73 16.61 -1.59 -3.29
C MET A 73 16.24 -2.36 -4.56
N VAL A 74 15.86 -1.67 -5.62
CA VAL A 74 15.51 -2.29 -6.91
C VAL A 74 16.72 -2.98 -7.53
N GLU A 75 17.87 -2.30 -7.57
CA GLU A 75 19.10 -2.83 -8.15
C GLU A 75 19.60 -4.07 -7.40
N GLU A 76 19.61 -4.01 -6.05
CA GLU A 76 19.97 -5.15 -5.20
C GLU A 76 19.06 -6.36 -5.44
N ASN A 77 17.75 -6.13 -5.60
CA ASN A 77 16.79 -7.22 -5.81
C ASN A 77 16.80 -7.74 -7.24
N HIS A 78 17.06 -6.88 -8.24
CA HIS A 78 17.23 -7.30 -9.62
C HIS A 78 18.43 -8.23 -9.76
N SER A 79 19.57 -7.87 -9.18
CA SER A 79 20.80 -8.65 -9.20
C SER A 79 20.67 -10.00 -8.48
N SER A 80 19.77 -10.09 -7.49
CA SER A 80 19.57 -11.31 -6.70
C SER A 80 18.81 -12.44 -7.42
N GLY A 81 18.20 -12.18 -8.60
CA GLY A 81 17.43 -13.17 -9.33
C GLY A 81 16.17 -13.67 -8.61
N ILE A 82 15.67 -12.93 -7.64
CA ILE A 82 14.54 -13.31 -6.76
C ILE A 82 13.29 -13.70 -7.54
N LEU A 83 13.02 -13.04 -8.67
CA LEU A 83 11.86 -13.34 -9.51
C LEU A 83 11.86 -14.78 -10.05
N ASN A 84 13.05 -15.36 -10.24
CA ASN A 84 13.20 -16.71 -10.77
C ASN A 84 13.02 -17.78 -9.67
N ASN A 85 13.02 -17.37 -8.41
CA ASN A 85 12.95 -18.28 -7.25
C ASN A 85 11.93 -17.84 -6.17
N LEU A 86 10.77 -17.29 -6.59
CA LEU A 86 9.71 -16.93 -5.64
C LEU A 86 9.22 -18.15 -4.84
N GLY A 87 9.25 -19.33 -5.43
CA GLY A 87 8.93 -20.57 -4.73
C GLY A 87 9.90 -20.93 -3.60
N GLY A 88 11.14 -20.45 -3.66
CA GLY A 88 12.16 -20.67 -2.62
C GLY A 88 11.84 -19.98 -1.29
N PHE A 89 11.01 -18.92 -1.30
CA PHE A 89 10.51 -18.32 -0.05
C PHE A 89 9.65 -19.27 0.78
N LEU A 90 9.05 -20.27 0.14
CA LEU A 90 8.14 -21.24 0.74
C LEU A 90 8.77 -22.63 0.87
N GLY A 91 10.04 -22.76 0.49
CA GLY A 91 10.79 -24.01 0.56
C GLY A 91 11.77 -24.06 1.73
N ASN A 92 12.59 -25.11 1.74
CA ASN A 92 13.58 -25.42 2.79
C ASN A 92 14.74 -24.42 2.91
N ASP A 93 14.82 -23.41 2.07
CA ASP A 93 15.84 -22.37 2.13
C ASP A 93 15.48 -21.23 3.09
N ASN A 94 14.86 -21.63 4.23
CA ASN A 94 15.29 -21.09 5.48
C ASN A 94 15.32 -19.58 5.61
N GLY A 95 14.44 -19.01 6.24
CA GLY A 95 14.64 -17.72 6.93
C GLY A 95 15.49 -16.64 6.21
N GLY A 96 16.44 -17.01 5.38
CA GLY A 96 17.32 -16.09 4.67
C GLY A 96 16.59 -15.16 3.70
N LEU A 97 15.77 -15.70 2.83
CA LEU A 97 14.96 -14.90 1.91
C LEU A 97 13.85 -14.13 2.63
N LEU A 98 13.19 -14.75 3.61
CA LEU A 98 12.19 -14.09 4.44
C LEU A 98 12.81 -12.97 5.28
N ASN A 99 14.00 -13.19 5.86
CA ASN A 99 14.74 -12.15 6.60
C ASN A 99 15.14 -10.99 5.69
N LYS A 100 15.63 -11.28 4.47
CA LYS A 100 15.91 -10.25 3.48
C LYS A 100 14.63 -9.46 3.13
N GLY A 101 13.52 -10.15 2.90
CA GLY A 101 12.23 -9.53 2.67
C GLY A 101 11.74 -8.69 3.86
N ALA A 102 11.94 -9.15 5.09
CA ALA A 102 11.61 -8.40 6.30
C ALA A 102 12.46 -7.14 6.46
N ASN A 103 13.75 -7.19 6.11
CA ASN A 103 14.63 -6.01 6.09
C ASN A 103 14.16 -4.98 5.04
N LEU A 104 13.79 -5.44 3.85
CA LEU A 104 13.22 -4.58 2.79
C LEU A 104 11.88 -3.98 3.22
N LEU A 105 11.03 -4.78 3.87
CA LEU A 105 9.77 -4.31 4.45
C LEU A 105 10.02 -3.18 5.47
N SER A 106 10.99 -3.37 6.36
CA SER A 106 11.38 -2.35 7.34
C SER A 106 11.99 -1.11 6.65
N GLY A 107 12.80 -1.30 5.61
CA GLY A 107 13.33 -0.21 4.80
C GLY A 107 12.26 0.58 4.05
N LEU A 108 11.20 -0.11 3.59
CA LEU A 108 10.12 0.52 2.84
C LEU A 108 9.12 1.25 3.74
N PHE A 109 8.68 0.62 4.82
CA PHE A 109 7.63 1.12 5.72
C PHE A 109 8.17 1.74 7.01
N GLY A 110 9.46 1.55 7.33
CA GLY A 110 10.06 2.04 8.56
C GLY A 110 9.34 1.52 9.80
N GLY A 111 9.07 2.40 10.75
CA GLY A 111 8.33 2.08 11.98
C GLY A 111 6.88 1.64 11.77
N ASN A 112 6.32 1.82 10.57
CA ASN A 112 4.94 1.47 10.25
C ASN A 112 4.75 0.01 9.77
N SER A 113 5.81 -0.80 9.71
CA SER A 113 5.75 -2.18 9.22
C SER A 113 4.71 -3.03 9.96
N ASN A 114 4.62 -2.90 11.28
CA ASN A 114 3.61 -3.60 12.09
C ASN A 114 2.18 -3.11 11.79
N THR A 115 2.00 -1.82 11.58
CA THR A 115 0.69 -1.25 11.23
C THR A 115 0.20 -1.78 9.89
N VAL A 116 1.10 -1.85 8.89
CA VAL A 116 0.81 -2.44 7.58
C VAL A 116 0.46 -3.92 7.71
N THR A 117 1.25 -4.67 8.47
CA THR A 117 1.02 -6.11 8.70
C THR A 117 -0.36 -6.35 9.32
N ASN A 118 -0.73 -5.60 10.36
CA ASN A 118 -2.02 -5.70 11.02
C ASN A 118 -3.17 -5.28 10.08
N LEU A 119 -2.96 -4.24 9.27
CA LEU A 119 -3.94 -3.81 8.28
C LEU A 119 -4.26 -4.91 7.28
N ILE A 120 -3.23 -5.56 6.73
CA ILE A 120 -3.38 -6.68 5.78
C ILE A 120 -3.99 -7.90 6.47
N SER A 121 -3.53 -8.24 7.67
CA SER A 121 -4.07 -9.35 8.48
C SER A 121 -5.57 -9.20 8.70
N ASN A 122 -6.01 -8.04 9.16
CA ASN A 122 -7.43 -7.75 9.40
C ASN A 122 -8.23 -7.72 8.09
N PHE A 123 -7.68 -7.11 7.03
CA PHE A 123 -8.33 -7.06 5.74
C PHE A 123 -8.54 -8.45 5.13
N ALA A 124 -7.51 -9.28 5.16
CA ALA A 124 -7.55 -10.61 4.52
C ALA A 124 -8.19 -11.69 5.41
N GLY A 125 -8.21 -11.48 6.72
CA GLY A 125 -8.65 -12.48 7.69
C GLY A 125 -7.61 -13.58 7.89
N VAL A 126 -6.31 -13.25 7.76
CA VAL A 126 -5.19 -14.16 7.99
C VAL A 126 -4.44 -13.75 9.27
N LYS A 127 -3.63 -14.65 9.82
CA LYS A 127 -2.79 -14.34 10.99
C LYS A 127 -1.80 -13.22 10.67
N SER A 128 -1.45 -12.39 11.66
CA SER A 128 -0.44 -11.33 11.47
C SER A 128 0.93 -11.88 11.07
N SER A 129 1.33 -13.06 11.57
CA SER A 129 2.55 -13.75 11.14
C SER A 129 2.51 -14.12 9.66
N SER A 130 1.37 -14.62 9.19
CA SER A 130 1.14 -14.96 7.79
C SER A 130 1.16 -13.72 6.90
N ALA A 131 0.49 -12.64 7.33
CA ALA A 131 0.52 -11.35 6.63
C ALA A 131 1.95 -10.79 6.54
N SER A 132 2.75 -10.88 7.61
CA SER A 132 4.16 -10.48 7.63
C SER A 132 4.99 -11.30 6.65
N SER A 133 4.82 -12.62 6.62
CA SER A 133 5.53 -13.50 5.68
C SER A 133 5.16 -13.20 4.22
N LEU A 134 3.87 -12.99 3.93
CA LEU A 134 3.40 -12.63 2.59
C LEU A 134 3.94 -11.25 2.16
N LEU A 135 3.97 -10.26 3.06
CA LEU A 135 4.60 -8.97 2.80
C LEU A 135 6.10 -9.10 2.53
N SER A 136 6.81 -9.89 3.34
CA SER A 136 8.26 -10.14 3.16
C SER A 136 8.59 -10.84 1.84
N MET A 137 7.64 -11.60 1.29
CA MET A 137 7.76 -12.21 -0.03
C MET A 137 7.37 -11.25 -1.16
N ALA A 138 6.34 -10.43 -0.94
CA ALA A 138 5.80 -9.55 -1.98
C ALA A 138 6.72 -8.35 -2.24
N VAL A 139 7.35 -7.77 -1.21
CA VAL A 139 8.24 -6.60 -1.38
C VAL A 139 9.38 -6.89 -2.34
N PRO A 140 10.22 -7.92 -2.15
CA PRO A 140 11.30 -8.20 -3.09
C PRO A 140 10.79 -8.63 -4.47
N ALA A 141 9.62 -9.29 -4.56
CA ALA A 141 9.01 -9.65 -5.84
C ALA A 141 8.62 -8.39 -6.65
N VAL A 142 8.00 -7.41 -6.01
CA VAL A 142 7.64 -6.12 -6.64
C VAL A 142 8.90 -5.33 -7.02
N LEU A 143 9.91 -5.28 -6.15
CA LEU A 143 11.18 -4.60 -6.46
C LEU A 143 11.91 -5.26 -7.63
N GLY A 144 11.94 -6.59 -7.68
CA GLY A 144 12.50 -7.33 -8.81
C GLY A 144 11.75 -7.05 -10.12
N LEU A 145 10.41 -6.98 -10.06
CA LEU A 145 9.58 -6.60 -11.22
C LEU A 145 9.89 -5.18 -11.70
N LEU A 146 10.02 -4.23 -10.77
CA LEU A 146 10.45 -2.87 -11.09
C LEU A 146 11.82 -2.87 -11.74
N GLY A 147 12.79 -3.61 -11.20
CA GLY A 147 14.12 -3.73 -11.78
C GLY A 147 14.10 -4.25 -13.21
N LYS A 148 13.28 -5.25 -13.50
CA LYS A 148 13.10 -5.78 -14.85
C LYS A 148 12.56 -4.73 -15.84
N HIS A 149 11.66 -3.86 -15.38
CA HIS A 149 11.01 -2.85 -16.25
C HIS A 149 11.69 -1.49 -16.25
N SER A 150 12.60 -1.23 -15.30
CA SER A 150 13.35 0.01 -15.19
C SER A 150 14.86 -0.19 -15.38
N ALA A 151 15.30 -1.33 -15.90
CA ALA A 151 16.71 -1.63 -16.09
C ALA A 151 17.44 -0.49 -16.82
N GLY A 152 18.49 0.05 -16.20
CA GLY A 152 19.28 1.15 -16.74
C GLY A 152 18.64 2.55 -16.64
N SER A 153 17.43 2.69 -16.11
CA SER A 153 16.76 3.99 -16.01
C SER A 153 17.11 4.80 -14.76
N GLY A 154 17.82 4.21 -13.81
CA GLY A 154 18.20 4.84 -12.55
C GLY A 154 17.02 5.32 -11.69
N ALA A 155 17.30 6.11 -10.65
CA ALA A 155 16.29 6.59 -9.70
C ALA A 155 15.17 7.41 -10.37
N SER A 156 15.51 8.27 -11.33
CA SER A 156 14.56 9.11 -12.04
C SER A 156 13.59 8.28 -12.90
N GLY A 157 14.10 7.24 -13.58
CA GLY A 157 13.27 6.36 -14.39
C GLY A 157 12.30 5.54 -13.55
N ILE A 158 12.76 5.03 -12.41
CA ILE A 158 11.91 4.30 -11.44
C ILE A 158 10.83 5.23 -10.89
N ALA A 159 11.17 6.44 -10.48
CA ALA A 159 10.22 7.43 -9.98
C ALA A 159 9.17 7.80 -11.05
N SER A 160 9.60 7.99 -12.30
CA SER A 160 8.70 8.28 -13.43
C SER A 160 7.76 7.11 -13.72
N LEU A 161 8.28 5.87 -13.72
CA LEU A 161 7.47 4.66 -13.91
C LEU A 161 6.41 4.55 -12.82
N LEU A 162 6.79 4.66 -11.56
CA LEU A 162 5.88 4.59 -10.42
C LEU A 162 4.85 5.71 -10.44
N SER A 163 5.26 6.94 -10.77
CA SER A 163 4.37 8.09 -10.88
C SER A 163 3.32 7.91 -11.98
N SER A 164 3.72 7.36 -13.14
CA SER A 164 2.79 7.09 -14.25
C SER A 164 1.75 5.99 -13.91
N GLN A 165 2.05 5.14 -12.95
CA GLN A 165 1.16 4.06 -12.49
C GLN A 165 0.29 4.43 -11.28
N LYS A 166 0.44 5.65 -10.74
CA LYS A 166 -0.21 6.09 -9.51
C LYS A 166 -1.73 5.87 -9.53
N ASP A 167 -2.38 6.24 -10.63
CA ASP A 167 -3.84 6.12 -10.75
C ASP A 167 -4.29 4.65 -10.82
N ASN A 168 -3.54 3.81 -11.54
CA ASN A 168 -3.78 2.37 -11.61
C ASN A 168 -3.59 1.71 -10.24
N ILE A 169 -2.55 2.12 -9.51
CA ILE A 169 -2.27 1.63 -8.15
C ILE A 169 -3.39 2.05 -7.20
N ALA A 170 -3.81 3.32 -7.24
CA ALA A 170 -4.89 3.83 -6.40
C ALA A 170 -6.22 3.12 -6.70
N ALA A 171 -6.54 2.88 -7.96
CA ALA A 171 -7.74 2.15 -8.38
C ALA A 171 -7.74 0.67 -7.96
N ALA A 172 -6.56 0.09 -7.78
CA ALA A 172 -6.41 -1.31 -7.37
C ALA A 172 -6.49 -1.52 -5.86
N VAL A 173 -6.54 -0.45 -5.06
CA VAL A 173 -6.71 -0.56 -3.60
C VAL A 173 -8.10 -1.12 -3.30
N PRO A 174 -8.22 -2.26 -2.61
CA PRO A 174 -9.51 -2.85 -2.30
C PRO A 174 -10.34 -1.96 -1.37
N ALA A 175 -11.65 -1.94 -1.57
CA ALA A 175 -12.57 -1.31 -0.63
C ALA A 175 -12.41 -1.96 0.76
N GLY A 176 -12.28 -1.14 1.79
CA GLY A 176 -12.04 -1.60 3.16
C GLY A 176 -10.56 -1.63 3.58
N LEU A 177 -9.61 -1.44 2.65
CA LEU A 177 -8.20 -1.27 2.99
C LEU A 177 -7.88 0.22 3.14
N ASN A 178 -7.84 0.71 4.37
CA ASN A 178 -7.58 2.12 4.65
C ASN A 178 -6.07 2.41 4.67
N LEU A 179 -5.49 2.73 3.52
CA LEU A 179 -4.07 3.06 3.40
C LEU A 179 -3.69 4.44 3.92
N SER A 180 -4.66 5.34 4.11
CA SER A 180 -4.38 6.70 4.60
C SER A 180 -3.79 6.71 6.02
N SER A 181 -4.11 5.71 6.84
CA SER A 181 -3.53 5.53 8.18
C SER A 181 -2.03 5.20 8.16
N VAL A 182 -1.52 4.68 7.04
CA VAL A 182 -0.13 4.23 6.90
C VAL A 182 0.69 5.15 6.01
N LEU A 183 0.09 5.63 4.92
CA LEU A 183 0.79 6.37 3.86
C LEU A 183 0.48 7.88 3.89
N GLY A 184 -0.35 8.35 4.83
CA GLY A 184 -0.85 9.70 4.81
C GLY A 184 -1.72 9.96 3.57
N ASN A 185 -1.72 11.19 3.04
CA ASN A 185 -2.51 11.55 1.86
C ASN A 185 -1.95 10.93 0.57
N PHE A 186 -2.06 9.61 0.43
CA PHE A 186 -1.78 8.94 -0.83
C PHE A 186 -3.01 9.08 -1.75
N GLY A 187 -2.89 9.92 -2.76
CA GLY A 187 -3.92 10.11 -3.79
C GLY A 187 -5.16 10.84 -3.26
N GLY A 188 -5.13 12.16 -3.21
CA GLY A 188 -6.33 12.98 -3.02
C GLY A 188 -7.42 12.60 -4.02
N LYS A 189 -8.41 11.93 -3.54
CA LYS A 189 -9.77 11.60 -3.90
C LYS A 189 -10.05 10.14 -3.61
N VAL A 190 -10.10 9.79 -2.34
CA VAL A 190 -11.02 8.73 -1.94
C VAL A 190 -12.31 9.47 -1.61
N SER A 191 -13.31 9.31 -2.46
CA SER A 191 -14.65 9.81 -2.22
C SER A 191 -15.08 9.39 -0.83
N ASP A 192 -15.40 10.36 0.00
CA ASP A 192 -16.18 10.17 1.21
C ASP A 192 -17.45 9.39 0.85
N ILE A 193 -17.42 8.10 1.07
CA ILE A 193 -18.61 7.29 1.23
C ILE A 193 -18.46 6.58 2.58
N SER A 194 -18.54 7.38 3.60
CA SER A 194 -18.93 6.93 4.92
C SER A 194 -19.91 7.95 5.47
N SER A 195 -21.12 7.90 4.93
CA SER A 195 -22.28 8.42 5.63
C SER A 195 -22.51 7.57 6.87
N THR A 196 -21.73 7.80 7.89
CA THR A 196 -22.15 7.47 9.23
C THR A 196 -23.24 8.48 9.57
N LYS A 197 -24.48 8.03 9.44
CA LYS A 197 -25.63 8.68 9.98
C LYS A 197 -25.49 8.72 11.50
N ALA A 198 -24.72 9.68 11.98
CA ALA A 198 -24.74 10.03 13.39
C ALA A 198 -26.06 10.78 13.62
N THR A 199 -26.91 10.16 14.39
CA THR A 199 -28.11 10.73 14.97
C THR A 199 -27.74 12.04 15.68
N ALA A 200 -28.04 13.16 15.04
CA ALA A 200 -27.97 14.45 15.68
C ALA A 200 -29.09 14.52 16.71
N THR A 201 -28.73 14.37 17.97
CA THR A 201 -29.57 14.78 19.08
C THR A 201 -29.66 16.30 19.04
N HIS A 202 -30.87 16.75 18.83
CA HIS A 202 -31.36 18.12 18.87
C HIS A 202 -31.04 18.71 20.26
N TYR A 203 -30.08 19.61 20.33
CA TYR A 203 -30.08 20.61 21.37
C TYR A 203 -30.67 21.90 20.79
N ALA A 204 -31.91 22.11 21.17
CA ALA A 204 -32.60 23.36 20.94
C ALA A 204 -31.81 24.49 21.60
N ASN A 205 -31.37 25.44 20.79
CA ASN A 205 -30.78 26.67 21.27
C ASN A 205 -31.92 27.63 21.54
N GLU A 206 -32.27 27.76 22.81
CA GLU A 206 -33.20 28.78 23.27
C GLU A 206 -32.47 30.10 23.32
N THR A 207 -32.84 30.98 22.40
CA THR A 207 -32.50 32.40 22.42
C THR A 207 -33.17 33.09 23.59
N VAL A 208 -32.40 33.40 24.60
CA VAL A 208 -32.87 34.34 25.64
C VAL A 208 -32.41 35.74 25.23
N GLU A 209 -33.39 36.51 24.82
CA GLU A 209 -33.35 37.95 24.63
C GLU A 209 -33.05 38.62 25.97
N ASN A 210 -31.92 39.28 26.11
CA ASN A 210 -31.58 40.05 27.30
C ASN A 210 -31.87 41.52 27.03
N LYS A 211 -32.98 41.98 27.58
CA LYS A 211 -33.31 43.37 27.69
C LYS A 211 -33.08 43.87 29.10
N GLY A 212 -32.05 44.66 29.28
CA GLY A 212 -32.08 45.86 30.10
C GLY A 212 -31.91 45.75 31.62
N SER A 213 -31.12 46.69 32.06
CA SER A 213 -31.06 47.36 33.38
C SER A 213 -30.08 46.80 34.41
N GLY A 214 -28.96 47.44 34.48
CA GLY A 214 -28.36 48.20 35.55
C GLY A 214 -28.63 47.77 37.00
N LEU A 215 -27.54 47.41 37.68
CA LEU A 215 -27.28 48.04 38.99
C LEU A 215 -25.89 47.64 39.49
N ARG A 216 -25.12 48.65 39.78
CA ARG A 216 -23.94 48.68 40.64
C ARG A 216 -24.20 47.94 41.94
N ILE A 217 -23.17 47.42 42.55
CA ILE A 217 -22.84 47.52 44.00
C ILE A 217 -21.58 46.68 44.25
N LEU A 218 -20.48 47.39 44.47
CA LEU A 218 -19.66 47.50 45.66
C LEU A 218 -19.09 46.19 46.27
N LEU A 219 -17.75 46.14 46.24
CA LEU A 219 -16.92 45.51 47.27
C LEU A 219 -17.19 46.11 48.68
N PRO A 220 -16.96 45.40 49.75
CA PRO A 220 -15.66 45.45 50.41
C PRO A 220 -15.20 44.07 50.95
N LEU A 221 -13.90 43.80 50.85
CA LEU A 221 -12.85 43.83 51.89
C LEU A 221 -13.25 43.27 53.29
N LEU A 222 -12.78 42.04 53.54
CA LEU A 222 -12.06 41.69 54.79
C LEU A 222 -11.51 40.30 54.64
#